data_8cb68d556347db6240dc08621f615d31
#
_entry.id   8cb68d556347db6240dc08621f615d31
#
_cell.length_a   1.000
_cell.length_b   1.000
_cell.length_c   1.000
_cell.angle_alpha   90.00
_cell.angle_beta   90.00
_cell.angle_gamma   90.00
#
_symmetry.space_group_name_H-M   'P 1'
#
loop_
_entity.id
_entity.type
_entity.pdbx_description
1 polymer ?
#
loop_
_entity_poly.entity_id
_entity_poly.type
_entity_poly.pdbx_seq_one_letter_code
_entity_poly.pdbx_strand_id
1 'polypeptide(L)'
;SICGLIQRFSMSQSNLYIDIGNSAIKWRTSDSKVFSEDIENFSIKVLNQSNAAWLSAVAHSGIVQEISSHFETINIIKPHKRFGNLTLSYDDPSMLGVDRFSAMLGAINHFPNNPLLVIDIGSAITFDVVDKTGLHHGGLIMPGMKALRGSFEKFKTSDLSIGSKGYANNTDDAWSQGTY
;
A
#
# COMPACT_ATOMS: atom_id res chain seq x y z
N SER A 1 3.99 -3.45 4.37
CA SER A 1 2.61 -3.94 4.42
C SER A 1 2.17 -4.09 5.87
N ILE A 2 0.94 -3.71 6.17
CA ILE A 2 0.25 -3.76 7.49
C ILE A 2 0.48 -5.09 8.22
N CYS A 3 0.75 -6.14 7.48
CA CYS A 3 0.85 -7.50 7.97
C CYS A 3 2.00 -7.79 8.93
N GLY A 4 3.08 -7.05 8.91
CA GLY A 4 4.23 -7.27 9.82
C GLY A 4 4.10 -6.66 11.20
N LEU A 5 3.17 -5.72 11.38
CA LEU A 5 3.11 -4.92 12.61
C LEU A 5 2.30 -5.53 13.74
N ILE A 6 1.30 -6.35 13.40
CA ILE A 6 0.27 -6.76 14.37
C ILE A 6 0.52 -8.16 14.93
N GLN A 7 1.57 -8.85 14.50
CA GLN A 7 1.89 -10.23 14.95
C GLN A 7 2.21 -10.40 16.44
N ARG A 8 2.25 -9.32 17.22
CA ARG A 8 2.56 -9.39 18.68
C ARG A 8 1.37 -9.36 19.62
N PHE A 9 0.13 -9.29 19.13
CA PHE A 9 -1.04 -9.25 19.99
C PHE A 9 -1.96 -10.44 19.74
N SER A 10 -2.02 -11.32 20.74
CA SER A 10 -3.01 -12.39 20.97
C SER A 10 -2.99 -13.62 20.05
N MET A 11 -2.52 -14.74 20.59
CA MET A 11 -2.59 -16.10 20.02
C MET A 11 -3.94 -16.76 20.32
N SER A 12 -5.07 -16.35 19.73
CA SER A 12 -6.27 -17.21 19.66
C SER A 12 -7.42 -16.73 18.78
N GLN A 13 -7.30 -15.58 18.10
CA GLN A 13 -8.35 -15.13 17.16
C GLN A 13 -7.72 -14.86 15.80
N SER A 14 -8.28 -15.43 14.74
CA SER A 14 -7.86 -15.14 13.36
C SER A 14 -8.27 -13.71 13.02
N ASN A 15 -7.34 -12.76 13.14
CA ASN A 15 -7.56 -11.39 12.72
C ASN A 15 -7.51 -11.30 11.19
N LEU A 16 -8.40 -10.50 10.63
CA LEU A 16 -8.41 -10.16 9.22
C LEU A 16 -7.74 -8.80 9.03
N TYR A 17 -6.80 -8.72 8.11
CA TYR A 17 -6.10 -7.49 7.74
C TYR A 17 -6.52 -7.10 6.33
N ILE A 18 -7.04 -5.89 6.16
CA ILE A 18 -7.60 -5.39 4.91
C ILE A 18 -6.91 -4.07 4.56
N ASP A 19 -6.47 -3.96 3.32
CA ASP A 19 -5.89 -2.74 2.77
C ASP A 19 -6.66 -2.32 1.51
N ILE A 20 -7.31 -1.15 1.58
CA ILE A 20 -8.11 -0.58 0.50
C ILE A 20 -7.29 0.52 -0.16
N GLY A 21 -6.70 0.19 -1.32
CA GLY A 21 -6.04 1.14 -2.20
C GLY A 21 -7.00 1.82 -3.17
N ASN A 22 -6.46 2.64 -4.08
CA ASN A 22 -7.25 3.31 -5.11
C ASN A 22 -7.79 2.36 -6.20
N SER A 23 -7.03 1.31 -6.53
CA SER A 23 -7.36 0.41 -7.65
C SER A 23 -7.65 -1.02 -7.20
N ALA A 24 -7.18 -1.43 -6.04
CA ALA A 24 -7.31 -2.79 -5.54
C ALA A 24 -7.53 -2.83 -4.04
N ILE A 25 -8.23 -3.86 -3.59
CA ILE A 25 -8.33 -4.26 -2.20
C ILE A 25 -7.48 -5.51 -1.98
N LYS A 26 -6.74 -5.53 -0.87
CA LYS A 26 -5.90 -6.66 -0.48
C LYS A 26 -6.27 -7.10 0.93
N TRP A 27 -6.29 -8.41 1.16
CA TRP A 27 -6.58 -8.91 2.51
C TRP A 27 -5.83 -10.20 2.80
N ARG A 28 -5.69 -10.49 4.08
CA ARG A 28 -5.16 -11.75 4.59
C ARG A 28 -5.59 -11.98 6.05
N THR A 29 -5.63 -13.23 6.46
CA THR A 29 -5.59 -13.61 7.88
C THR A 29 -4.15 -13.73 8.37
N SER A 30 -3.93 -13.90 9.68
CA SER A 30 -2.59 -14.01 10.26
C SER A 30 -1.71 -15.06 9.58
N ASP A 31 -2.30 -16.17 9.16
CA ASP A 31 -1.59 -17.35 8.64
C ASP A 31 -1.86 -17.64 7.16
N SER A 32 -2.58 -16.74 6.46
CA SER A 32 -2.95 -16.95 5.06
C SER A 32 -2.03 -16.20 4.10
N LYS A 33 -2.11 -16.60 2.82
CA LYS A 33 -1.56 -15.82 1.71
C LYS A 33 -2.31 -14.50 1.59
N VAL A 34 -1.67 -13.51 0.97
CA VAL A 34 -2.32 -12.27 0.58
C VAL A 34 -3.22 -12.55 -0.63
N PHE A 35 -4.48 -12.16 -0.50
CA PHE A 35 -5.44 -12.10 -1.60
C PHE A 35 -5.53 -10.68 -2.11
N SER A 36 -5.84 -10.51 -3.39
CA SER A 36 -6.02 -9.20 -4.01
C SER A 36 -7.11 -9.27 -5.07
N GLU A 37 -7.92 -8.24 -5.13
CA GLU A 37 -8.96 -8.08 -6.14
C GLU A 37 -9.05 -6.62 -6.57
N ASP A 38 -9.40 -6.39 -7.82
CA ASP A 38 -9.68 -5.03 -8.31
C ASP A 38 -10.89 -4.47 -7.57
N ILE A 39 -10.82 -3.18 -7.24
CA ILE A 39 -11.84 -2.53 -6.41
C ILE A 39 -13.24 -2.59 -7.05
N GLU A 40 -13.31 -2.56 -8.38
CA GLU A 40 -14.57 -2.62 -9.15
C GLU A 40 -15.26 -3.99 -9.07
N ASN A 41 -14.50 -5.05 -8.83
CA ASN A 41 -14.97 -6.43 -8.77
C ASN A 41 -15.17 -6.92 -7.33
N PHE A 42 -14.75 -6.12 -6.35
CA PHE A 42 -14.78 -6.54 -4.96
C PHE A 42 -16.20 -6.81 -4.45
N SER A 43 -16.33 -7.90 -3.72
CA SER A 43 -17.54 -8.25 -2.99
C SER A 43 -17.18 -8.65 -1.55
N ILE A 44 -17.92 -8.13 -0.58
CA ILE A 44 -17.74 -8.44 0.83
C ILE A 44 -17.80 -9.95 1.13
N LYS A 45 -18.46 -10.72 0.28
CA LYS A 45 -18.61 -12.18 0.43
C LYS A 45 -17.29 -12.95 0.35
N VAL A 46 -16.24 -12.35 -0.24
CA VAL A 46 -14.90 -12.99 -0.32
C VAL A 46 -14.14 -12.88 0.99
N LEU A 47 -14.55 -11.99 1.89
CA LEU A 47 -13.93 -11.84 3.20
C LEU A 47 -14.43 -12.94 4.14
N ASN A 48 -13.50 -13.72 4.67
CA ASN A 48 -13.83 -14.72 5.67
C ASN A 48 -14.39 -14.05 6.94
N GLN A 49 -15.37 -14.66 7.56
CA GLN A 49 -15.86 -14.22 8.86
C GLN A 49 -14.71 -14.32 9.88
N SER A 50 -14.45 -13.21 10.53
CA SER A 50 -13.45 -13.07 11.59
C SER A 50 -14.06 -12.21 12.67
N ASN A 51 -13.68 -12.44 13.93
CA ASN A 51 -14.21 -11.66 15.05
C ASN A 51 -13.71 -10.22 15.04
N ALA A 52 -12.56 -9.96 14.44
CA ALA A 52 -11.99 -8.63 14.33
C ALA A 52 -11.30 -8.40 12.99
N ALA A 53 -11.49 -7.20 12.43
CA ALA A 53 -10.81 -6.75 11.24
C ALA A 53 -9.94 -5.51 11.54
N TRP A 54 -8.79 -5.44 10.87
CA TRP A 54 -7.89 -4.29 10.85
C TRP A 54 -7.91 -3.71 9.45
N LEU A 55 -8.29 -2.45 9.34
CA LEU A 55 -8.56 -1.79 8.07
C LEU A 55 -7.65 -0.60 7.84
N SER A 56 -6.92 -0.60 6.73
CA SER A 56 -6.26 0.54 6.13
C SER A 56 -7.05 0.97 4.90
N ALA A 57 -7.35 2.25 4.75
CA ALA A 57 -8.04 2.76 3.57
C ALA A 57 -7.58 4.16 3.23
N VAL A 58 -7.22 4.35 1.96
CA VAL A 58 -6.87 5.67 1.39
C VAL A 58 -8.02 6.25 0.56
N ALA A 59 -9.01 5.43 0.20
CA ALA A 59 -10.13 5.77 -0.67
C ALA A 59 -11.37 4.91 -0.37
N HIS A 60 -12.45 5.10 -1.15
CA HIS A 60 -13.65 4.23 -1.20
C HIS A 60 -14.43 4.13 0.11
N SER A 61 -14.88 5.28 0.65
CA SER A 61 -15.63 5.36 1.91
C SER A 61 -16.87 4.43 1.97
N GLY A 62 -17.53 4.17 0.83
CA GLY A 62 -18.65 3.22 0.75
C GLY A 62 -18.23 1.80 1.10
N ILE A 63 -17.11 1.32 0.56
CA ILE A 63 -16.57 -0.02 0.87
C ILE A 63 -16.12 -0.08 2.33
N VAL A 64 -15.53 1.00 2.86
CA VAL A 64 -15.17 1.10 4.29
C VAL A 64 -16.40 0.93 5.18
N GLN A 65 -17.51 1.57 4.82
CA GLN A 65 -18.77 1.43 5.56
C GLN A 65 -19.35 0.02 5.47
N GLU A 66 -19.35 -0.58 4.26
CA GLU A 66 -19.82 -1.94 4.05
C GLU A 66 -19.02 -2.93 4.92
N ILE A 67 -17.69 -2.86 4.88
CA ILE A 67 -16.81 -3.69 5.69
C ILE A 67 -17.05 -3.43 7.18
N SER A 68 -17.18 -2.16 7.59
CA SER A 68 -17.42 -1.80 8.99
C SER A 68 -18.73 -2.34 9.55
N SER A 69 -19.74 -2.52 8.70
CA SER A 69 -21.01 -3.11 9.12
C SER A 69 -20.99 -4.64 9.12
N HIS A 70 -20.00 -5.26 8.47
CA HIS A 70 -19.90 -6.71 8.34
C HIS A 70 -19.19 -7.39 9.54
N PHE A 71 -18.35 -6.66 10.24
CA PHE A 71 -17.58 -7.18 11.37
C PHE A 71 -18.02 -6.59 12.70
N GLU A 72 -18.06 -7.41 13.75
CA GLU A 72 -18.40 -6.94 15.10
C GLU A 72 -17.36 -5.98 15.68
N THR A 73 -16.09 -6.26 15.40
CA THR A 73 -14.97 -5.42 15.83
C THR A 73 -14.15 -4.98 14.62
N ILE A 74 -14.05 -3.67 14.43
CA ILE A 74 -13.22 -3.08 13.39
C ILE A 74 -12.24 -2.09 13.98
N ASN A 75 -10.97 -2.20 13.56
CA ASN A 75 -9.89 -1.32 13.95
C ASN A 75 -9.41 -0.56 12.70
N ILE A 76 -9.78 0.70 12.60
CA ILE A 76 -9.34 1.54 11.48
C ILE A 76 -7.96 2.11 11.81
N ILE A 77 -6.98 1.80 10.96
CA ILE A 77 -5.61 2.30 11.09
C ILE A 77 -5.58 3.75 10.64
N LYS A 78 -4.95 4.60 11.47
CA LYS A 78 -4.72 6.01 11.16
C LYS A 78 -3.26 6.35 11.44
N PRO A 79 -2.67 7.28 10.66
CA PRO A 79 -1.35 7.81 10.99
C PRO A 79 -1.36 8.56 12.33
N HIS A 80 -0.30 8.38 13.10
CA HIS A 80 -0.06 9.06 14.36
C HIS A 80 1.32 9.72 14.34
N LYS A 81 1.47 10.87 15.01
CA LYS A 81 2.77 11.57 15.10
C LYS A 81 3.89 10.66 15.58
N ARG A 82 3.57 9.77 16.52
CA ARG A 82 4.48 8.75 17.02
C ARG A 82 3.73 7.44 17.24
N PHE A 83 4.28 6.36 16.70
CA PHE A 83 3.77 5.01 16.91
C PHE A 83 4.92 3.99 16.89
N GLY A 84 5.07 3.25 17.98
CA GLY A 84 6.21 2.36 18.16
C GLY A 84 7.53 3.14 18.02
N ASN A 85 8.38 2.68 17.12
CA ASN A 85 9.67 3.31 16.83
C ASN A 85 9.59 4.35 15.70
N LEU A 86 8.44 4.59 15.10
CA LEU A 86 8.25 5.59 14.04
C LEU A 86 7.82 6.93 14.62
N THR A 87 8.51 8.00 14.24
CA THR A 87 8.12 9.39 14.49
C THR A 87 8.00 10.11 13.13
N LEU A 88 6.83 10.66 12.82
CA LEU A 88 6.58 11.33 11.55
C LEU A 88 7.15 12.75 11.55
N SER A 89 7.64 13.20 10.38
CA SER A 89 8.02 14.61 10.16
C SER A 89 6.81 15.53 9.95
N TYR A 90 5.68 14.99 9.49
CA TYR A 90 4.46 15.77 9.24
C TYR A 90 3.95 16.44 10.52
N ASP A 91 3.63 17.73 10.46
CA ASP A 91 3.05 18.45 11.58
C ASP A 91 1.65 17.92 11.90
N ASP A 92 0.84 17.71 10.88
CA ASP A 92 -0.43 17.02 10.98
C ASP A 92 -0.29 15.58 10.42
N PRO A 93 -0.29 14.55 11.26
CA PRO A 93 -0.19 13.16 10.82
C PRO A 93 -1.31 12.72 9.88
N SER A 94 -2.49 13.33 9.96
CA SER A 94 -3.63 12.96 9.11
C SER A 94 -3.41 13.26 7.63
N MET A 95 -2.43 14.12 7.32
CA MET A 95 -2.03 14.45 5.94
C MET A 95 -1.14 13.38 5.30
N LEU A 96 -0.64 12.42 6.06
CA LEU A 96 0.11 11.28 5.54
C LEU A 96 -0.85 10.17 5.14
N GLY A 97 -0.68 9.59 3.94
CA GLY A 97 -1.42 8.40 3.54
C GLY A 97 -1.17 7.23 4.51
N VAL A 98 -2.23 6.53 4.89
CA VAL A 98 -2.15 5.41 5.83
C VAL A 98 -1.37 4.22 5.25
N ASP A 99 -1.36 4.04 3.93
CA ASP A 99 -0.54 3.10 3.19
C ASP A 99 0.96 3.34 3.42
N ARG A 100 1.41 4.58 3.24
CA ARG A 100 2.80 4.99 3.50
C ARG A 100 3.18 4.82 4.98
N PHE A 101 2.30 5.23 5.88
CA PHE A 101 2.48 5.03 7.33
C PHE A 101 2.68 3.55 7.66
N SER A 102 1.83 2.69 7.13
CA SER A 102 1.87 1.25 7.36
C SER A 102 3.11 0.60 6.73
N ALA A 103 3.51 1.05 5.53
CA ALA A 103 4.73 0.57 4.87
C ALA A 103 5.99 0.89 5.69
N MET A 104 6.12 2.13 6.20
CA MET A 104 7.24 2.53 7.06
C MET A 104 7.29 1.71 8.36
N LEU A 105 6.14 1.51 9.01
CA LEU A 105 6.08 0.69 10.21
C LEU A 105 6.50 -0.76 9.93
N GLY A 106 6.04 -1.34 8.82
CA GLY A 106 6.47 -2.67 8.38
C GLY A 106 7.97 -2.75 8.14
N ALA A 107 8.53 -1.75 7.44
CA ALA A 107 9.96 -1.69 7.14
C ALA A 107 10.82 -1.59 8.41
N ILE A 108 10.46 -0.71 9.35
CA ILE A 108 11.18 -0.57 10.65
C ILE A 108 11.12 -1.88 11.45
N ASN A 109 10.00 -2.59 11.41
CA ASN A 109 9.87 -3.87 12.13
C ASN A 109 10.76 -4.98 11.53
N HIS A 110 10.94 -4.97 10.20
CA HIS A 110 11.81 -5.92 9.52
C HIS A 110 13.30 -5.58 9.63
N PHE A 111 13.62 -4.30 9.64
CA PHE A 111 14.99 -3.80 9.64
C PHE A 111 15.20 -2.78 10.78
N PRO A 112 15.11 -3.20 12.05
CA PRO A 112 15.21 -2.28 13.18
C PRO A 112 16.61 -1.64 13.24
N ASN A 113 16.66 -0.35 13.65
CA ASN A 113 17.87 0.43 13.83
C ASN A 113 18.70 0.67 12.55
N ASN A 114 18.08 0.55 11.38
CA ASN A 114 18.71 0.86 10.10
C ASN A 114 18.08 2.13 9.50
N PRO A 115 18.86 2.94 8.74
CA PRO A 115 18.25 3.93 7.86
C PRO A 115 17.57 3.24 6.69
N LEU A 116 16.38 3.70 6.33
CA LEU A 116 15.52 3.05 5.34
C LEU A 116 15.07 4.04 4.27
N LEU A 117 15.08 3.60 3.03
CA LEU A 117 14.29 4.15 1.94
C LEU A 117 13.15 3.18 1.65
N VAL A 118 11.93 3.58 1.99
CA VAL A 118 10.74 2.79 1.74
C VAL A 118 10.14 3.21 0.40
N ILE A 119 10.05 2.27 -0.53
CA ILE A 119 9.49 2.51 -1.86
C ILE A 119 8.25 1.62 -1.99
N ASP A 120 7.10 2.24 -2.28
CA ASP A 120 5.87 1.52 -2.62
C ASP A 120 5.50 1.82 -4.07
N ILE A 121 5.24 0.77 -4.84
CA ILE A 121 4.93 0.84 -6.27
C ILE A 121 3.52 0.31 -6.49
N GLY A 122 2.63 1.23 -6.85
CA GLY A 122 1.22 0.94 -7.09
C GLY A 122 0.59 1.93 -8.06
N SER A 123 -0.63 2.37 -7.77
CA SER A 123 -1.32 3.44 -8.52
C SER A 123 -0.56 4.77 -8.47
N ALA A 124 0.18 4.99 -7.40
CA ALA A 124 1.25 5.97 -7.26
C ALA A 124 2.55 5.23 -6.92
N ILE A 125 3.68 5.90 -7.11
CA ILE A 125 4.97 5.47 -6.59
C ILE A 125 5.34 6.44 -5.47
N THR A 126 5.63 5.90 -4.29
CA THR A 126 6.01 6.72 -3.13
C THR A 126 7.42 6.37 -2.65
N PHE A 127 8.10 7.35 -2.11
CA PHE A 127 9.42 7.22 -1.52
C PHE A 127 9.39 7.87 -0.15
N ASP A 128 9.74 7.16 0.89
CA ASP A 128 9.80 7.67 2.26
C ASP A 128 11.14 7.36 2.90
N VAL A 129 11.76 8.36 3.51
CA VAL A 129 13.05 8.23 4.16
C VAL A 129 12.87 8.19 5.66
N VAL A 130 13.37 7.13 6.29
CA VAL A 130 13.37 6.97 7.74
C VAL A 130 14.80 6.72 8.21
N ASP A 131 15.25 7.46 9.21
CA ASP A 131 16.59 7.25 9.74
C ASP A 131 16.67 6.07 10.75
N LYS A 132 17.86 5.74 11.18
CA LYS A 132 18.11 4.64 12.13
C LYS A 132 17.42 4.79 13.48
N THR A 133 16.97 6.01 13.84
CA THR A 133 16.25 6.29 15.09
C THR A 133 14.74 6.12 14.93
N GLY A 134 14.28 5.89 13.68
CA GLY A 134 12.86 5.81 13.33
C GLY A 134 12.23 7.18 13.03
N LEU A 135 13.04 8.23 12.86
CA LEU A 135 12.54 9.53 12.43
C LEU A 135 12.33 9.55 10.92
N HIS A 136 11.09 9.78 10.51
CA HIS A 136 10.70 10.01 9.13
C HIS A 136 11.12 11.42 8.70
N HIS A 137 11.87 11.54 7.63
CA HIS A 137 12.38 12.82 7.09
C HIS A 137 11.50 13.41 5.98
N GLY A 138 10.37 12.78 5.65
CA GLY A 138 9.51 13.14 4.54
C GLY A 138 9.64 12.18 3.37
N GLY A 139 8.89 12.46 2.32
CA GLY A 139 8.87 11.59 1.15
C GLY A 139 8.36 12.31 -0.10
N LEU A 140 8.34 11.55 -1.19
CA LEU A 140 7.89 11.99 -2.50
C LEU A 140 6.76 11.07 -2.98
N ILE A 141 5.86 11.64 -3.76
CA ILE A 141 4.80 10.89 -4.46
C ILE A 141 4.89 11.24 -5.94
N MET A 142 4.87 10.23 -6.79
CA MET A 142 4.81 10.41 -8.23
C MET A 142 3.75 9.49 -8.86
N PRO A 143 3.28 9.78 -10.07
CA PRO A 143 2.36 8.90 -10.77
C PRO A 143 2.92 7.49 -10.90
N GLY A 144 2.07 6.47 -10.71
CA GLY A 144 2.43 5.08 -10.97
C GLY A 144 2.60 4.80 -12.46
N MET A 145 3.14 3.61 -12.79
CA MET A 145 3.50 3.25 -14.16
C MET A 145 2.33 3.33 -15.14
N LYS A 146 1.12 2.91 -14.71
CA LYS A 146 -0.09 3.02 -15.56
C LYS A 146 -0.43 4.47 -15.91
N ALA A 147 -0.30 5.39 -14.94
CA ALA A 147 -0.56 6.81 -15.17
C ALA A 147 0.53 7.45 -16.03
N LEU A 148 1.80 7.09 -15.81
CA LEU A 148 2.92 7.53 -16.65
C LEU A 148 2.72 7.09 -18.11
N ARG A 149 2.35 5.83 -18.36
CA ARG A 149 2.05 5.32 -19.70
C ARG A 149 0.91 6.08 -20.38
N GLY A 150 -0.14 6.40 -19.63
CA GLY A 150 -1.29 7.14 -20.14
C GLY A 150 -1.03 8.65 -20.32
N SER A 151 0.11 9.18 -19.91
CA SER A 151 0.39 10.62 -19.93
C SER A 151 0.68 11.20 -21.31
N PHE A 152 1.18 10.40 -22.25
CA PHE A 152 1.44 10.81 -23.61
C PHE A 152 0.41 10.25 -24.57
N GLU A 153 -0.37 11.13 -25.19
CA GLU A 153 -1.43 10.78 -26.15
C GLU A 153 -0.90 9.90 -27.29
N LYS A 154 0.28 10.23 -27.80
CA LYS A 154 0.94 9.50 -28.91
C LYS A 154 1.13 8.01 -28.62
N PHE A 155 1.32 7.61 -27.36
CA PHE A 155 1.67 6.26 -26.97
C PHE A 155 0.54 5.54 -26.19
N LYS A 156 -0.65 6.12 -26.08
CA LYS A 156 -1.78 5.51 -25.37
C LYS A 156 -2.20 4.15 -25.93
N THR A 157 -2.00 3.95 -27.21
CA THR A 157 -2.35 2.72 -27.93
C THR A 157 -1.16 1.80 -28.21
N SER A 158 0.04 2.16 -27.73
CA SER A 158 1.23 1.32 -27.91
C SER A 158 1.02 -0.04 -27.24
N ASP A 159 1.38 -1.11 -27.95
CA ASP A 159 1.33 -2.45 -27.41
C ASP A 159 2.21 -2.52 -26.15
N LEU A 160 1.62 -3.05 -25.08
CA LEU A 160 2.28 -3.19 -23.76
C LEU A 160 3.17 -4.42 -23.69
N SER A 161 3.45 -5.06 -24.83
CA SER A 161 4.40 -6.17 -24.89
C SER A 161 5.78 -5.68 -24.46
N ILE A 162 6.40 -6.45 -23.57
CA ILE A 162 7.77 -6.20 -23.13
C ILE A 162 8.67 -6.37 -24.36
N GLY A 163 9.28 -5.28 -24.79
CA GLY A 163 10.31 -5.33 -25.83
C GLY A 163 11.50 -6.22 -25.41
N SER A 164 12.39 -6.48 -26.36
CA SER A 164 13.61 -7.24 -26.10
C SER A 164 14.42 -6.65 -24.95
N LYS A 165 15.09 -7.51 -24.17
CA LYS A 165 16.03 -7.06 -23.15
C LYS A 165 17.16 -6.23 -23.78
N GLY A 166 17.38 -5.03 -23.28
CA GLY A 166 18.46 -4.14 -23.73
C GLY A 166 17.97 -2.71 -23.96
N TYR A 167 18.83 -1.88 -24.55
CA TYR A 167 18.44 -0.52 -24.91
C TYR A 167 17.66 -0.54 -26.23
N ALA A 168 16.55 0.20 -26.26
CA ALA A 168 15.74 0.35 -27.46
C ALA A 168 16.46 1.18 -28.52
N ASN A 169 16.23 0.86 -29.79
CA ASN A 169 16.77 1.57 -30.95
C ASN A 169 15.68 2.30 -31.78
N ASN A 170 14.45 2.32 -31.27
CA ASN A 170 13.35 3.10 -31.83
C ASN A 170 12.48 3.69 -30.68
N THR A 171 11.66 4.67 -31.02
CA THR A 171 10.91 5.47 -30.05
C THR A 171 9.84 4.67 -29.32
N ASP A 172 9.14 3.77 -29.99
CA ASP A 172 8.05 3.01 -29.40
C ASP A 172 8.57 1.98 -28.38
N ASP A 173 9.67 1.27 -28.71
CA ASP A 173 10.34 0.37 -27.80
C ASP A 173 10.97 1.13 -26.62
N ALA A 174 11.57 2.31 -26.87
CA ALA A 174 12.14 3.13 -25.80
C ALA A 174 11.06 3.58 -24.80
N TRP A 175 9.89 3.99 -25.28
CA TRP A 175 8.76 4.31 -24.42
C TRP A 175 8.25 3.08 -23.65
N SER A 176 8.05 1.98 -24.35
CA SER A 176 7.58 0.73 -23.76
C SER A 176 8.52 0.23 -22.66
N GLN A 177 9.83 0.20 -22.93
CA GLN A 177 10.84 -0.26 -21.96
C GLN A 177 11.03 0.71 -20.80
N GLY A 178 10.94 2.03 -21.03
CA GLY A 178 11.10 3.06 -20.01
C GLY A 178 9.92 3.19 -19.05
N THR A 179 8.76 2.63 -19.42
CA THR A 179 7.53 2.74 -18.63
C THR A 179 6.96 1.39 -18.20
N TYR A 180 7.65 0.30 -18.43
CA TYR A 180 7.28 -1.05 -17.98
C TYR A 180 7.89 -1.34 -16.59
#